data_1b2587221c649c5726df7c4d9f7c4b24
#
_entry.id   1b2587221c649c5726df7c4d9f7c4b24
#
_cell.length_a   1.000
_cell.length_b   1.000
_cell.length_c   1.000
_cell.angle_alpha   90.00
_cell.angle_beta   90.00
_cell.angle_gamma   90.00
#
_symmetry.space_group_name_H-M   'P 1'
#
loop_
_entity.id
_entity.type
_entity.pdbx_description
1 polymer ?
#
loop_
_entity_poly.entity_id
_entity_poly.type
_entity_poly.pdbx_seq_one_letter_code
_entity_poly.pdbx_strand_id
1 'polypeptide(L)'
;MKKFILKLSALASVLVFSNSLNALEVGDPVPAFKALDDHGEAWKSAHFLGKKMLLVYFYPAAMTGGCTKQACAFRDDKAIWDGMDVEVVGVSGDQPEGLALFKKAEGLNFTLLADPDGKVAKTFGVPAGKGGSIERIVKGKKVTLKRGVTTKRWTFLLSKEGKILYKNDKVQAAQDSATVQGFLKTKKK
;
A
#
# COMPACT_ATOMS: atom_id res chain seq x y z
N MET A 1 -11.96 -39.41 -57.97
CA MET A 1 -12.27 -38.15 -57.24
C MET A 1 -11.72 -38.30 -55.82
N LYS A 2 -10.53 -37.77 -55.54
CA LYS A 2 -9.85 -37.84 -54.23
C LYS A 2 -10.17 -36.55 -53.45
N LYS A 3 -10.87 -36.64 -52.32
CA LYS A 3 -11.17 -35.49 -51.44
C LYS A 3 -9.94 -35.22 -50.55
N PHE A 4 -9.31 -34.06 -50.74
CA PHE A 4 -8.30 -33.54 -49.83
C PHE A 4 -8.97 -32.92 -48.62
N ILE A 5 -8.75 -33.49 -47.45
CA ILE A 5 -9.18 -32.91 -46.16
C ILE A 5 -8.02 -32.10 -45.63
N LEU A 6 -8.18 -30.79 -45.67
CA LEU A 6 -7.23 -29.82 -45.08
C LEU A 6 -7.45 -29.78 -43.57
N LYS A 7 -6.51 -30.32 -42.79
CA LYS A 7 -6.51 -30.19 -41.33
C LYS A 7 -5.95 -28.84 -40.96
N LEU A 8 -6.80 -27.94 -40.50
CA LEU A 8 -6.43 -26.65 -39.92
C LEU A 8 -6.00 -26.88 -38.46
N SER A 9 -4.70 -26.87 -38.16
CA SER A 9 -4.18 -26.93 -36.80
C SER A 9 -4.17 -25.52 -36.25
N ALA A 10 -5.10 -25.23 -35.35
CA ALA A 10 -5.09 -24.01 -34.56
C ALA A 10 -3.95 -24.06 -33.52
N LEU A 11 -2.90 -23.26 -33.74
CA LEU A 11 -1.83 -23.08 -32.79
C LEU A 11 -2.31 -22.12 -31.70
N ALA A 12 -2.74 -22.65 -30.57
CA ALA A 12 -3.10 -21.85 -29.39
C ALA A 12 -1.80 -21.33 -28.76
N SER A 13 -1.48 -20.05 -28.99
CA SER A 13 -0.39 -19.38 -28.31
C SER A 13 -0.74 -19.19 -26.84
N VAL A 14 -0.20 -20.04 -25.98
CA VAL A 14 -0.24 -19.86 -24.53
C VAL A 14 0.70 -18.71 -24.18
N LEU A 15 0.15 -17.54 -23.93
CA LEU A 15 0.88 -16.42 -23.33
C LEU A 15 1.23 -16.80 -21.87
N VAL A 16 2.44 -17.31 -21.68
CA VAL A 16 3.02 -17.51 -20.34
C VAL A 16 3.36 -16.13 -19.80
N PHE A 17 2.52 -15.57 -18.96
CA PHE A 17 2.86 -14.41 -18.15
C PHE A 17 3.95 -14.86 -17.16
N SER A 18 5.20 -14.57 -17.47
CA SER A 18 6.31 -14.68 -16.53
C SER A 18 6.05 -13.69 -15.40
N ASN A 19 5.59 -14.17 -14.24
CA ASN A 19 5.55 -13.39 -13.00
C ASN A 19 6.99 -13.12 -12.55
N SER A 20 7.63 -12.14 -13.16
CA SER A 20 8.87 -11.57 -12.62
C SER A 20 8.50 -10.90 -11.30
N LEU A 21 9.17 -11.30 -10.21
CA LEU A 21 9.04 -10.69 -8.86
C LEU A 21 9.68 -9.29 -8.80
N ASN A 22 9.62 -8.54 -9.89
CA ASN A 22 10.10 -7.17 -9.93
C ASN A 22 9.08 -6.25 -9.25
N ALA A 23 9.58 -5.21 -8.58
CA ALA A 23 8.74 -4.15 -8.05
C ALA A 23 7.92 -3.54 -9.19
N LEU A 24 6.65 -3.25 -8.92
CA LEU A 24 5.79 -2.56 -9.88
C LEU A 24 6.34 -1.15 -10.16
N GLU A 25 6.21 -0.71 -11.42
CA GLU A 25 6.68 0.59 -11.88
C GLU A 25 5.51 1.51 -12.30
N VAL A 26 5.81 2.78 -12.54
CA VAL A 26 4.80 3.75 -13.03
C VAL A 26 4.22 3.26 -14.35
N GLY A 27 2.88 3.21 -14.41
CA GLY A 27 2.11 2.69 -15.55
C GLY A 27 1.60 1.26 -15.35
N ASP A 28 2.22 0.47 -14.47
CA ASP A 28 1.80 -0.91 -14.23
C ASP A 28 0.43 -0.96 -13.53
N PRO A 29 -0.43 -1.92 -13.91
CA PRO A 29 -1.65 -2.20 -13.18
C PRO A 29 -1.33 -2.93 -11.87
N VAL A 30 -1.92 -2.48 -10.75
CA VAL A 30 -1.82 -3.15 -9.46
C VAL A 30 -2.95 -4.17 -9.34
N PRO A 31 -2.65 -5.46 -9.13
CA PRO A 31 -3.67 -6.46 -8.84
C PRO A 31 -4.50 -6.04 -7.61
N ALA A 32 -5.81 -6.31 -7.62
CA ALA A 32 -6.65 -6.05 -6.46
C ALA A 32 -6.10 -6.78 -5.22
N PHE A 33 -5.98 -6.08 -4.13
CA PHE A 33 -5.46 -6.62 -2.88
C PHE A 33 -6.43 -6.41 -1.72
N LYS A 34 -6.23 -7.20 -0.68
CA LYS A 34 -7.03 -7.17 0.55
C LYS A 34 -6.12 -7.34 1.77
N ALA A 35 -6.52 -6.75 2.87
CA ALA A 35 -5.87 -6.88 4.17
C ALA A 35 -6.92 -6.74 5.29
N LEU A 36 -6.53 -6.99 6.53
CA LEU A 36 -7.31 -6.51 7.67
C LEU A 36 -6.95 -5.06 7.94
N ASP A 37 -7.92 -4.27 8.33
CA ASP A 37 -7.69 -2.90 8.78
C ASP A 37 -7.32 -2.81 10.28
N ASP A 38 -7.20 -1.60 10.78
CA ASP A 38 -6.90 -1.29 12.18
C ASP A 38 -8.06 -1.62 13.16
N HIS A 39 -9.21 -2.04 12.65
CA HIS A 39 -10.32 -2.61 13.43
C HIS A 39 -10.36 -4.15 13.37
N GLY A 40 -9.49 -4.79 12.57
CA GLY A 40 -9.50 -6.21 12.29
C GLY A 40 -10.55 -6.62 11.25
N GLU A 41 -11.13 -5.65 10.53
CA GLU A 41 -12.13 -5.88 9.51
C GLU A 41 -11.51 -6.04 8.11
N ALA A 42 -12.22 -6.76 7.23
CA ALA A 42 -11.72 -7.03 5.88
C ALA A 42 -11.81 -5.78 4.98
N TRP A 43 -10.67 -5.22 4.64
CA TRP A 43 -10.52 -4.11 3.69
C TRP A 43 -10.15 -4.63 2.29
N LYS A 44 -10.67 -3.99 1.23
CA LYS A 44 -10.43 -4.38 -0.17
C LYS A 44 -10.17 -3.14 -1.02
N SER A 45 -9.06 -3.15 -1.80
CA SER A 45 -8.74 -2.06 -2.74
C SER A 45 -9.80 -1.86 -3.83
N ALA A 46 -10.49 -2.94 -4.21
CA ALA A 46 -11.56 -2.90 -5.22
C ALA A 46 -12.72 -1.95 -4.86
N HIS A 47 -12.93 -1.61 -3.59
CA HIS A 47 -13.98 -0.67 -3.18
C HIS A 47 -13.70 0.77 -3.64
N PHE A 48 -12.47 1.09 -3.96
CA PHE A 48 -12.00 2.43 -4.36
C PHE A 48 -11.81 2.57 -5.87
N LEU A 49 -11.65 1.46 -6.59
CA LEU A 49 -11.51 1.46 -8.04
C LEU A 49 -12.73 2.11 -8.72
N GLY A 50 -12.48 2.94 -9.72
CA GLY A 50 -13.48 3.74 -10.43
C GLY A 50 -14.00 4.95 -9.65
N LYS A 51 -13.64 5.11 -8.37
CA LYS A 51 -14.17 6.16 -7.48
C LYS A 51 -13.10 7.16 -7.07
N LYS A 52 -12.03 6.70 -6.45
CA LYS A 52 -10.96 7.52 -5.90
C LYS A 52 -9.60 7.06 -6.38
N MET A 53 -8.62 7.94 -6.40
CA MET A 53 -7.21 7.56 -6.41
C MET A 53 -6.87 6.93 -5.05
N LEU A 54 -5.90 6.02 -5.02
CA LEU A 54 -5.48 5.34 -3.80
C LEU A 54 -4.00 5.61 -3.54
N LEU A 55 -3.70 6.31 -2.46
CA LEU A 55 -2.34 6.50 -1.96
C LEU A 55 -2.02 5.39 -0.97
N VAL A 56 -1.05 4.55 -1.31
CA VAL A 56 -0.60 3.42 -0.49
C VAL A 56 0.83 3.69 -0.03
N TYR A 57 1.03 3.91 1.26
CA TYR A 57 2.38 4.05 1.79
C TYR A 57 2.74 2.89 2.72
N PHE A 58 3.89 2.27 2.47
CA PHE A 58 4.47 1.21 3.30
C PHE A 58 5.42 1.82 4.31
N TYR A 59 5.38 1.31 5.54
CA TYR A 59 6.25 1.75 6.61
C TYR A 59 6.72 0.59 7.49
N PRO A 60 7.96 0.68 8.07
CA PRO A 60 8.57 -0.45 8.77
C PRO A 60 7.86 -0.94 10.02
N ALA A 61 7.36 -0.03 10.87
CA ALA A 61 6.77 -0.39 12.16
C ALA A 61 5.95 0.75 12.77
N ALA A 62 4.76 0.43 13.26
CA ALA A 62 3.90 1.35 14.00
C ALA A 62 4.61 1.93 15.24
N MET A 63 4.25 3.16 15.62
CA MET A 63 4.76 3.86 16.81
C MET A 63 6.28 4.02 16.88
N THR A 64 6.98 4.09 15.73
CA THR A 64 8.40 4.43 15.64
C THR A 64 8.58 5.83 15.08
N GLY A 65 9.65 6.55 15.49
CA GLY A 65 9.79 8.00 15.25
C GLY A 65 9.57 8.43 13.80
N GLY A 66 10.22 7.79 12.82
CA GLY A 66 10.03 8.12 11.39
C GLY A 66 8.64 7.73 10.87
N CYS A 67 8.09 6.59 11.31
CA CYS A 67 6.75 6.14 10.89
C CYS A 67 5.66 7.04 11.46
N THR A 68 5.81 7.49 12.71
CA THR A 68 4.92 8.47 13.32
C THR A 68 4.95 9.80 12.57
N LYS A 69 6.14 10.32 12.24
CA LYS A 69 6.27 11.56 11.45
C LYS A 69 5.55 11.45 10.09
N GLN A 70 5.71 10.34 9.39
CA GLN A 70 5.04 10.10 8.11
C GLN A 70 3.52 10.04 8.26
N ALA A 71 3.02 9.27 9.22
CA ALA A 71 1.59 9.11 9.46
C ALA A 71 0.94 10.44 9.89
N CYS A 72 1.58 11.22 10.77
CA CYS A 72 1.09 12.54 11.18
C CYS A 72 1.04 13.53 10.01
N ALA A 73 2.02 13.51 9.10
CA ALA A 73 1.97 14.36 7.91
C ALA A 73 0.76 14.05 7.02
N PHE A 74 0.45 12.77 6.78
CA PHE A 74 -0.77 12.39 6.05
C PHE A 74 -2.07 12.75 6.81
N ARG A 75 -2.08 12.59 8.14
CA ARG A 75 -3.22 12.98 8.99
C ARG A 75 -3.49 14.49 8.89
N ASP A 76 -2.46 15.29 9.03
CA ASP A 76 -2.57 16.75 9.04
C ASP A 76 -3.04 17.29 7.68
N ASP A 77 -2.67 16.62 6.60
CA ASP A 77 -3.06 16.96 5.23
C ASP A 77 -4.37 16.27 4.76
N LYS A 78 -5.14 15.62 5.65
CA LYS A 78 -6.33 14.83 5.27
C LYS A 78 -7.33 15.62 4.42
N ALA A 79 -7.62 16.86 4.79
CA ALA A 79 -8.55 17.71 4.03
C ALA A 79 -8.06 17.99 2.59
N ILE A 80 -6.73 18.08 2.40
CA ILE A 80 -6.13 18.24 1.07
C ILE A 80 -6.32 16.97 0.24
N TRP A 81 -6.10 15.80 0.84
CA TRP A 81 -6.28 14.51 0.18
C TRP A 81 -7.74 14.28 -0.22
N ASP A 82 -8.68 14.60 0.66
CA ASP A 82 -10.12 14.53 0.37
C ASP A 82 -10.52 15.46 -0.78
N GLY A 83 -10.00 16.69 -0.79
CA GLY A 83 -10.23 17.65 -1.86
C GLY A 83 -9.61 17.27 -3.22
N MET A 84 -8.65 16.33 -3.21
CA MET A 84 -8.06 15.75 -4.42
C MET A 84 -8.70 14.42 -4.83
N ASP A 85 -9.70 13.93 -4.11
CA ASP A 85 -10.36 12.63 -4.33
C ASP A 85 -9.37 11.46 -4.19
N VAL A 86 -8.49 11.54 -3.18
CA VAL A 86 -7.47 10.54 -2.85
C VAL A 86 -7.80 9.89 -1.52
N GLU A 87 -7.90 8.57 -1.52
CA GLU A 87 -7.93 7.77 -0.30
C GLU A 87 -6.52 7.43 0.13
N VAL A 88 -6.18 7.67 1.40
CA VAL A 88 -4.87 7.36 1.96
C VAL A 88 -4.96 6.09 2.81
N VAL A 89 -4.06 5.13 2.58
CA VAL A 89 -3.90 3.94 3.42
C VAL A 89 -2.43 3.71 3.77
N GLY A 90 -2.17 3.41 5.04
CA GLY A 90 -0.84 3.02 5.50
C GLY A 90 -0.76 1.51 5.67
N VAL A 91 0.32 0.88 5.19
CA VAL A 91 0.52 -0.57 5.23
C VAL A 91 1.79 -0.92 6.00
N SER A 92 1.70 -1.82 6.96
CA SER A 92 2.86 -2.37 7.66
C SER A 92 2.64 -3.82 8.06
N GLY A 93 3.72 -4.51 8.45
CA GLY A 93 3.63 -5.86 8.97
C GLY A 93 3.09 -5.97 10.39
N ASP A 94 2.66 -4.89 11.00
CA ASP A 94 2.08 -4.89 12.35
C ASP A 94 0.73 -5.61 12.38
N GLN A 95 0.38 -6.16 13.56
CA GLN A 95 -0.93 -6.77 13.79
C GLN A 95 -2.02 -5.68 13.92
N PRO A 96 -3.30 -5.99 13.64
CA PRO A 96 -4.39 -5.01 13.72
C PRO A 96 -4.47 -4.28 15.06
N GLU A 97 -4.25 -4.98 16.18
CA GLU A 97 -4.28 -4.40 17.51
C GLU A 97 -3.18 -3.33 17.71
N GLY A 98 -2.00 -3.57 17.14
CA GLY A 98 -0.89 -2.59 17.13
C GLY A 98 -1.22 -1.36 16.31
N LEU A 99 -1.89 -1.54 15.16
CA LEU A 99 -2.35 -0.45 14.30
C LEU A 99 -3.45 0.37 14.98
N ALA A 100 -4.41 -0.27 15.66
CA ALA A 100 -5.46 0.40 16.43
C ALA A 100 -4.86 1.29 17.55
N LEU A 101 -3.84 0.77 18.25
CA LEU A 101 -3.12 1.55 19.27
C LEU A 101 -2.40 2.73 18.64
N PHE A 102 -1.70 2.54 17.51
CA PHE A 102 -1.01 3.61 16.80
C PHE A 102 -1.97 4.69 16.33
N LYS A 103 -3.06 4.31 15.68
CA LYS A 103 -4.11 5.21 15.22
C LYS A 103 -4.67 6.05 16.36
N LYS A 104 -4.98 5.41 17.48
CA LYS A 104 -5.51 6.08 18.68
C LYS A 104 -4.49 7.02 19.34
N ALA A 105 -3.23 6.58 19.44
CA ALA A 105 -2.18 7.37 20.08
C ALA A 105 -1.88 8.67 19.32
N GLU A 106 -1.87 8.61 17.98
CA GLU A 106 -1.51 9.73 17.11
C GLU A 106 -2.74 10.44 16.51
N GLY A 107 -3.95 10.00 16.80
CA GLY A 107 -5.18 10.58 16.24
C GLY A 107 -5.27 10.45 14.73
N LEU A 108 -4.80 9.32 14.15
CA LEU A 108 -4.81 9.13 12.70
C LEU A 108 -6.24 9.00 12.18
N ASN A 109 -6.55 9.72 11.12
CA ASN A 109 -7.90 9.88 10.55
C ASN A 109 -8.07 9.20 9.18
N PHE A 110 -7.26 8.19 8.90
CA PHE A 110 -7.30 7.33 7.71
C PHE A 110 -7.03 5.87 8.09
N THR A 111 -7.22 4.95 7.15
CA THR A 111 -7.12 3.51 7.39
C THR A 111 -5.67 3.04 7.45
N LEU A 112 -5.35 2.22 8.43
CA LEU A 112 -4.11 1.45 8.49
C LEU A 112 -4.41 -0.01 8.18
N LEU A 113 -3.55 -0.65 7.38
CA LEU A 113 -3.70 -2.03 6.91
C LEU A 113 -2.61 -2.92 7.50
N ALA A 114 -3.03 -4.02 8.10
CA ALA A 114 -2.17 -5.06 8.64
C ALA A 114 -1.75 -6.02 7.52
N ASP A 115 -0.44 -6.16 7.32
CA ASP A 115 0.17 -7.08 6.35
C ASP A 115 1.23 -7.97 7.04
N PRO A 116 0.88 -8.73 8.10
CA PRO A 116 1.85 -9.49 8.87
C PRO A 116 2.52 -10.60 8.06
N ASP A 117 1.89 -11.07 7.00
CA ASP A 117 2.44 -12.08 6.09
C ASP A 117 3.21 -11.46 4.89
N GLY A 118 3.23 -10.14 4.75
CA GLY A 118 3.88 -9.44 3.64
C GLY A 118 3.21 -9.65 2.27
N LYS A 119 1.94 -10.03 2.24
CA LYS A 119 1.22 -10.32 0.99
C LYS A 119 0.96 -9.06 0.17
N VAL A 120 0.56 -7.97 0.82
CA VAL A 120 0.36 -6.68 0.16
C VAL A 120 1.71 -6.11 -0.29
N ALA A 121 2.74 -6.16 0.58
CA ALA A 121 4.09 -5.76 0.21
C ALA A 121 4.60 -6.51 -1.02
N LYS A 122 4.39 -7.84 -1.07
CA LYS A 122 4.76 -8.68 -2.22
C LYS A 122 4.02 -8.27 -3.50
N THR A 123 2.73 -7.94 -3.42
CA THR A 123 1.93 -7.46 -4.57
C THR A 123 2.55 -6.21 -5.21
N PHE A 124 3.08 -5.30 -4.40
CA PHE A 124 3.73 -4.07 -4.87
C PHE A 124 5.24 -4.25 -5.14
N GLY A 125 5.81 -5.42 -4.85
CA GLY A 125 7.24 -5.67 -4.94
C GLY A 125 8.05 -4.91 -3.88
N VAL A 126 7.43 -4.50 -2.77
CA VAL A 126 8.10 -3.81 -1.66
C VAL A 126 8.94 -4.81 -0.88
N PRO A 127 10.25 -4.57 -0.72
CA PRO A 127 11.10 -5.48 0.06
C PRO A 127 10.64 -5.56 1.51
N ALA A 128 10.52 -6.80 2.01
CA ALA A 128 10.16 -7.09 3.39
C ALA A 128 11.16 -8.07 3.99
N GLY A 129 11.58 -7.79 5.21
CA GLY A 129 12.47 -8.67 6.01
C GLY A 129 11.74 -9.25 7.22
N LYS A 130 12.50 -9.90 8.08
CA LYS A 130 12.01 -10.50 9.32
C LYS A 130 11.24 -9.48 10.16
N GLY A 131 10.12 -9.90 10.71
CA GLY A 131 9.32 -9.16 11.67
C GLY A 131 10.00 -9.03 13.04
N GLY A 132 9.24 -8.60 14.03
CA GLY A 132 9.76 -8.42 15.38
C GLY A 132 8.71 -7.82 16.31
N SER A 133 9.16 -7.35 17.47
CA SER A 133 8.30 -6.65 18.42
C SER A 133 9.01 -5.43 18.98
N ILE A 134 8.21 -4.45 19.41
CA ILE A 134 8.69 -3.28 20.14
C ILE A 134 7.81 -3.03 21.35
N GLU A 135 8.38 -2.51 22.42
CA GLU A 135 7.64 -2.08 23.60
C GLU A 135 7.42 -0.57 23.56
N ARG A 136 6.24 -0.13 23.96
CA ARG A 136 5.86 1.27 24.07
C ARG A 136 5.06 1.50 25.34
N ILE A 137 5.11 2.73 25.86
CA ILE A 137 4.24 3.16 26.93
C ILE A 137 3.10 3.94 26.32
N VAL A 138 1.89 3.45 26.49
CA VAL A 138 0.67 4.09 26.01
C VAL A 138 -0.22 4.34 27.21
N LYS A 139 -0.50 5.62 27.51
CA LYS A 139 -1.28 6.03 28.70
C LYS A 139 -0.76 5.39 30.00
N GLY A 140 0.54 5.40 30.20
CA GLY A 140 1.22 4.85 31.39
C GLY A 140 1.29 3.31 31.45
N LYS A 141 0.76 2.60 30.45
CA LYS A 141 0.80 1.12 30.39
C LYS A 141 1.82 0.67 29.34
N LYS A 142 2.64 -0.32 29.72
CA LYS A 142 3.55 -0.99 28.81
C LYS A 142 2.77 -1.89 27.87
N VAL A 143 2.94 -1.69 26.55
CA VAL A 143 2.33 -2.50 25.50
C VAL A 143 3.40 -3.03 24.54
N THR A 144 3.22 -4.24 24.05
CA THR A 144 4.11 -4.84 23.07
C THR A 144 3.40 -4.89 21.72
N LEU A 145 3.96 -4.18 20.73
CA LEU A 145 3.49 -4.25 19.35
C LEU A 145 4.28 -5.34 18.62
N LYS A 146 3.57 -6.24 17.96
CA LYS A 146 4.15 -7.36 17.20
C LYS A 146 3.93 -7.13 15.71
N ARG A 147 4.93 -7.50 14.91
CA ARG A 147 4.82 -7.51 13.44
C ARG A 147 5.42 -8.79 12.86
N GLY A 148 4.78 -9.33 11.83
CA GLY A 148 5.24 -10.54 11.15
C GLY A 148 6.37 -10.29 10.17
N VAL A 149 6.33 -9.12 9.47
CA VAL A 149 7.38 -8.67 8.55
C VAL A 149 7.74 -7.20 8.83
N THR A 150 8.93 -6.78 8.38
CA THR A 150 9.36 -5.37 8.40
C THR A 150 9.58 -4.92 6.96
N THR A 151 8.71 -4.07 6.44
CA THR A 151 8.77 -3.57 5.07
C THR A 151 9.75 -2.40 4.93
N LYS A 152 10.26 -2.18 3.71
CA LYS A 152 10.90 -0.90 3.35
C LYS A 152 9.83 0.20 3.30
N ARG A 153 10.28 1.46 3.42
CA ARG A 153 9.42 2.64 3.33
C ARG A 153 9.29 3.05 1.87
N TRP A 154 8.17 2.71 1.25
CA TRP A 154 7.84 3.05 -0.12
C TRP A 154 6.46 3.67 -0.19
N THR A 155 6.23 4.55 -1.18
CA THR A 155 4.93 5.20 -1.38
C THR A 155 4.52 5.09 -2.84
N PHE A 156 3.26 4.73 -3.05
CA PHE A 156 2.62 4.61 -4.35
C PHE A 156 1.35 5.46 -4.41
N LEU A 157 1.07 6.04 -5.57
CA LEU A 157 -0.23 6.61 -5.87
C LEU A 157 -0.81 5.86 -7.06
N LEU A 158 -2.02 5.35 -6.90
CA LEU A 158 -2.77 4.64 -7.94
C LEU A 158 -3.83 5.55 -8.55
N SER A 159 -4.03 5.46 -9.85
CA SER A 159 -5.20 6.05 -10.53
C SER A 159 -6.50 5.36 -10.10
N LYS A 160 -7.63 5.93 -10.49
CA LYS A 160 -8.96 5.32 -10.30
C LYS A 160 -9.08 3.95 -10.98
N GLU A 161 -8.32 3.74 -12.06
CA GLU A 161 -8.26 2.46 -12.81
C GLU A 161 -7.28 1.45 -12.19
N GLY A 162 -6.62 1.81 -11.08
CA GLY A 162 -5.67 0.94 -10.38
C GLY A 162 -4.28 0.85 -11.01
N LYS A 163 -3.87 1.82 -11.86
CA LYS A 163 -2.52 1.92 -12.39
C LYS A 163 -1.64 2.82 -11.53
N ILE A 164 -0.37 2.49 -11.39
CA ILE A 164 0.59 3.31 -10.65
C ILE A 164 0.83 4.63 -11.41
N LEU A 165 0.49 5.74 -10.77
CA LEU A 165 0.79 7.09 -11.25
C LEU A 165 2.12 7.61 -10.71
N TYR A 166 2.47 7.20 -9.48
CA TYR A 166 3.65 7.65 -8.77
C TYR A 166 4.19 6.51 -7.91
N LYS A 167 5.53 6.43 -7.84
CA LYS A 167 6.28 5.52 -6.97
C LYS A 167 7.46 6.27 -6.37
N ASN A 168 7.69 6.07 -5.08
CA ASN A 168 8.88 6.56 -4.40
C ASN A 168 9.41 5.46 -3.47
N ASP A 169 10.63 5.01 -3.70
CA ASP A 169 11.35 4.01 -2.92
C ASP A 169 12.43 4.63 -1.99
N LYS A 170 12.57 5.97 -2.03
CA LYS A 170 13.52 6.77 -1.23
C LYS A 170 12.80 7.80 -0.38
N VAL A 171 11.74 7.38 0.30
CA VAL A 171 10.81 8.23 1.03
C VAL A 171 11.50 8.91 2.23
N GLN A 172 11.40 10.23 2.27
CA GLN A 172 11.68 11.04 3.46
C GLN A 172 10.40 11.18 4.28
N ALA A 173 10.32 10.48 5.41
CA ALA A 173 9.10 10.25 6.16
C ALA A 173 8.27 11.51 6.46
N ALA A 174 8.89 12.58 6.95
CA ALA A 174 8.19 13.82 7.30
C ALA A 174 7.73 14.65 6.08
N GLN A 175 8.28 14.37 4.89
CA GLN A 175 8.01 15.15 3.68
C GLN A 175 7.17 14.36 2.66
N ASP A 176 6.82 13.12 2.95
CA ASP A 176 6.19 12.22 1.99
C ASP A 176 4.86 12.77 1.48
N SER A 177 3.98 13.21 2.39
CA SER A 177 2.70 13.81 2.04
C SER A 177 2.88 15.01 1.09
N ALA A 178 3.74 15.97 1.45
CA ALA A 178 4.01 17.15 0.63
C ALA A 178 4.62 16.78 -0.74
N THR A 179 5.48 15.76 -0.79
CA THR A 179 6.11 15.29 -2.04
C THR A 179 5.07 14.75 -3.02
N VAL A 180 4.15 13.90 -2.55
CA VAL A 180 3.07 13.36 -3.41
C VAL A 180 2.11 14.46 -3.84
N GLN A 181 1.76 15.42 -2.96
CA GLN A 181 0.96 16.59 -3.34
C GLN A 181 1.64 17.41 -4.45
N GLY A 182 2.95 17.64 -4.32
CA GLY A 182 3.76 18.32 -5.35
C GLY A 182 3.62 17.62 -6.71
N PHE A 183 3.76 16.30 -6.75
CA PHE A 183 3.57 15.51 -7.96
C PHE A 183 2.16 15.70 -8.55
N LEU A 184 1.10 15.62 -7.76
CA LEU A 184 -0.27 15.80 -8.25
C LEU A 184 -0.52 17.19 -8.83
N LYS A 185 0.08 18.25 -8.23
CA LYS A 185 -0.03 19.63 -8.75
C LYS A 185 0.60 19.78 -10.14
N THR A 186 1.69 19.04 -10.44
CA THR A 186 2.32 19.06 -11.77
C THR A 186 1.49 18.38 -12.86
N LYS A 187 0.60 17.45 -12.48
CA LYS A 187 -0.27 16.72 -13.42
C LYS A 187 -1.58 17.46 -13.76
N LYS A 188 -1.93 18.48 -12.99
CA LYS A 188 -3.14 19.32 -13.24
C LYS A 188 -2.89 20.49 -14.19
N LYS A 189 -1.64 20.73 -14.61
CA LYS A 189 -1.24 21.68 -15.65
C LYS A 189 -1.17 20.98 -17.01
#